data_4a21898ecc6ed9af30898b5d0d5e0282
#
_entry.id   4a21898ecc6ed9af30898b5d0d5e0282
#
_cell.length_a   1.000
_cell.length_b   1.000
_cell.length_c   1.000
_cell.angle_alpha   90.00
_cell.angle_beta   90.00
_cell.angle_gamma   90.00
#
_symmetry.space_group_name_H-M   'P 1'
#
loop_
_entity.id
_entity.type
_entity.pdbx_description
1 polymer ?
#
loop_
_entity_poly.entity_id
_entity_poly.type
_entity_poly.pdbx_seq_one_letter_code
_entity_poly.pdbx_strand_id
1 'polypeptide(L)' 'MEEQVTDISKVLHGITEEMRLLRETVNQQYAEIIKLNCNINALNLQIRKKDTELTNLRERLAKYENSDKNF' A
#
# COMPACT_ATOMS: atom_id res chain seq x y z
N MET A 1 37.31 -37.43 6.44
CA MET A 1 36.01 -37.59 5.75
C MET A 1 34.82 -37.11 6.59
N GLU A 2 34.74 -37.49 7.85
CA GLU A 2 33.63 -37.07 8.73
C GLU A 2 33.59 -35.55 8.94
N GLU A 3 34.76 -34.91 9.04
CA GLU A 3 34.86 -33.45 9.20
C GLU A 3 34.32 -32.70 7.98
N GLN A 4 34.59 -33.17 6.77
CA GLN A 4 34.10 -32.57 5.53
C GLN A 4 32.59 -32.69 5.40
N VAL A 5 32.04 -33.85 5.76
CA VAL A 5 30.57 -34.07 5.74
C VAL A 5 29.88 -33.18 6.75
N THR A 6 30.48 -33.01 7.95
CA THR A 6 29.94 -32.14 8.99
C THR A 6 29.96 -30.65 8.53
N ASP A 7 31.06 -30.24 7.86
CA ASP A 7 31.18 -28.87 7.36
C ASP A 7 30.15 -28.58 6.25
N ILE A 8 29.98 -29.54 5.33
CA ILE A 8 28.97 -29.44 4.27
C ILE A 8 27.56 -29.35 4.87
N SER A 9 27.29 -30.18 5.88
CA SER A 9 26.00 -30.19 6.58
C SER A 9 25.73 -28.84 7.24
N LYS A 10 26.71 -28.22 7.87
CA LYS A 10 26.58 -26.88 8.50
C LYS A 10 26.31 -25.82 7.45
N VAL A 11 27.02 -25.86 6.31
CA VAL A 11 26.81 -24.90 5.22
C VAL A 11 25.40 -25.03 4.65
N LEU A 12 24.96 -26.26 4.41
CA LEU A 12 23.60 -26.53 3.90
C LEU A 12 22.54 -26.06 4.89
N HIS A 13 22.74 -26.28 6.17
CA HIS A 13 21.83 -25.81 7.23
C HIS A 13 21.76 -24.29 7.25
N GLY A 14 22.90 -23.61 7.12
CA GLY A 14 22.96 -22.15 7.06
C GLY A 14 22.21 -21.60 5.87
N ILE A 15 22.41 -22.20 4.68
CA ILE A 15 21.72 -21.80 3.46
C ILE A 15 20.20 -22.00 3.61
N THR A 16 19.79 -23.14 4.15
CA THR A 16 18.36 -23.44 4.37
C THR A 16 17.73 -22.40 5.31
N GLU A 17 18.44 -22.06 6.38
CA GLU A 17 17.96 -21.05 7.34
C GLU A 17 17.86 -19.67 6.72
N GLU A 18 18.85 -19.26 5.91
CA GLU A 18 18.78 -17.99 5.18
C GLU A 18 17.61 -17.96 4.21
N MET A 19 17.37 -19.04 3.50
CA MET A 19 16.23 -19.15 2.59
C MET A 19 14.91 -19.05 3.34
N ARG A 20 14.81 -19.64 4.51
CA ARG A 20 13.63 -19.55 5.36
C ARG A 20 13.35 -18.10 5.78
N LEU A 21 14.40 -17.40 6.22
CA LEU A 21 14.31 -16.01 6.65
C LEU A 21 13.93 -15.10 5.48
N LEU A 22 14.53 -15.30 4.32
CA LEU A 22 14.20 -14.55 3.11
C LEU A 22 12.74 -14.76 2.71
N ARG A 23 12.27 -15.99 2.79
CA ARG A 23 10.88 -16.32 2.46
C ARG A 23 9.91 -15.63 3.42
N GLU A 24 10.22 -15.63 4.71
CA GLU A 24 9.41 -14.90 5.70
C GLU A 24 9.38 -13.41 5.42
N THR A 25 10.54 -12.82 5.09
CA THR A 25 10.64 -11.40 4.75
C THR A 25 9.80 -11.07 3.52
N VAL A 26 9.90 -11.88 2.47
CA VAL A 26 9.11 -11.69 1.25
C VAL A 26 7.61 -11.76 1.55
N ASN A 27 7.20 -12.73 2.36
CA ASN A 27 5.79 -12.89 2.74
C ASN A 27 5.28 -11.68 3.53
N GLN A 28 6.09 -11.16 4.45
CA GLN A 28 5.74 -9.96 5.23
C GLN A 28 5.62 -8.74 4.34
N GLN A 29 6.56 -8.55 3.42
CA GLN A 29 6.52 -7.43 2.46
C GLN A 29 5.32 -7.54 1.54
N TYR A 30 4.99 -8.72 1.09
CA TYR A 30 3.81 -8.94 0.25
C TYR A 30 2.52 -8.56 0.98
N ALA A 31 2.41 -8.95 2.25
CA ALA A 31 1.26 -8.59 3.08
C ALA A 31 1.16 -7.07 3.26
N GLU A 32 2.30 -6.38 3.46
CA GLU A 32 2.34 -4.92 3.56
C GLU A 32 1.90 -4.25 2.25
N ILE A 33 2.34 -4.77 1.12
CA ILE A 33 1.96 -4.25 -0.20
C ILE A 33 0.44 -4.34 -0.38
N ILE A 34 -0.16 -5.47 -0.02
CA ILE A 34 -1.61 -5.65 -0.11
C ILE A 34 -2.32 -4.62 0.77
N LYS A 35 -1.85 -4.44 2.00
CA LYS A 35 -2.41 -3.47 2.94
C LYS A 35 -2.31 -2.04 2.41
N LEU A 36 -1.15 -1.68 1.86
CA LEU A 36 -0.92 -0.35 1.29
C LEU A 36 -1.83 -0.12 0.07
N ASN A 37 -2.01 -1.11 -0.78
CA ASN A 37 -2.91 -1.00 -1.93
C ASN A 37 -4.36 -0.80 -1.49
N CYS A 38 -4.80 -1.48 -0.45
CA CYS A 38 -6.12 -1.26 0.13
C CYS A 38 -6.28 0.17 0.65
N ASN A 39 -5.25 0.69 1.32
CA ASN A 39 -5.25 2.07 1.83
C ASN A 39 -5.30 3.08 0.69
N ILE A 40 -4.54 2.85 -0.37
CA ILE A 40 -4.54 3.71 -1.57
C ILE A 40 -5.94 3.76 -2.19
N ASN A 41 -6.59 2.61 -2.33
CA ASN A 41 -7.93 2.53 -2.88
C ASN A 41 -8.95 3.30 -2.02
N ALA A 42 -8.85 3.17 -0.69
CA ALA A 42 -9.71 3.88 0.24
C ALA A 42 -9.49 5.40 0.15
N LEU A 43 -8.23 5.84 0.07
CA LEU A 43 -7.88 7.25 -0.07
C LEU A 43 -8.38 7.82 -1.39
N ASN A 44 -8.25 7.08 -2.48
CA ASN A 44 -8.75 7.49 -3.79
C ASN A 44 -10.27 7.68 -3.76
N LEU A 45 -10.97 6.82 -3.06
CA LEU A 45 -12.42 6.94 -2.90
C LEU A 45 -12.79 8.22 -2.12
N GLN A 46 -12.04 8.53 -1.05
CA GLN A 46 -12.24 9.75 -0.28
C GLN A 46 -11.97 11.00 -1.13
N ILE A 47 -10.92 10.96 -1.95
CA ILE A 47 -10.58 12.06 -2.86
C ILE A 47 -11.73 12.31 -3.84
N ARG A 48 -12.30 11.25 -4.43
CA ARG A 48 -13.44 11.38 -5.36
C ARG A 48 -14.66 12.00 -4.69
N LYS A 49 -14.96 11.59 -3.46
CA LYS A 49 -16.07 12.15 -2.69
C LYS A 49 -15.86 13.65 -2.44
N LYS A 50 -14.64 14.02 -2.05
CA LYS A 50 -14.30 15.43 -1.78
C LYS A 50 -14.33 16.26 -3.05
N ASP A 51 -13.87 15.71 -4.18
CA ASP A 51 -13.94 16.39 -5.48
C ASP A 51 -15.40 16.65 -5.87
N THR A 52 -16.28 15.69 -5.66
CA THR A 52 -17.72 15.85 -5.91
C THR A 52 -18.31 16.93 -5.02
N GLU A 53 -17.99 16.92 -3.73
CA GLU A 53 -18.44 17.94 -2.79
C GLU A 53 -17.96 19.33 -3.19
N LEU A 54 -16.68 19.46 -3.60
CA LEU A 54 -16.13 20.72 -4.06
C LEU A 54 -16.82 21.22 -5.32
N THR A 55 -17.07 20.33 -6.28
CA THR A 55 -17.79 20.69 -7.50
C THR A 55 -19.18 21.19 -7.18
N ASN A 56 -19.91 20.51 -6.30
CA ASN A 56 -21.25 20.90 -5.88
C ASN A 56 -21.23 22.25 -5.18
N LEU A 57 -20.26 22.48 -4.29
CA LEU A 57 -20.13 23.76 -3.58
C LEU A 57 -19.81 24.90 -4.54
N ARG A 58 -18.94 24.68 -5.52
CA ARG A 58 -18.62 25.68 -6.55
C ARG A 58 -19.82 26.03 -7.38
N GLU A 59 -20.61 25.05 -7.76
CA GLU A 59 -21.86 25.28 -8.51
C GLU A 59 -22.86 26.08 -7.70
N ARG A 60 -23.02 25.76 -6.43
CA ARG A 60 -23.92 26.49 -5.53
C ARG A 60 -23.43 27.91 -5.30
N LEU A 61 -22.14 28.11 -5.15
CA LEU A 61 -21.54 29.43 -4.99
C LEU A 61 -21.76 30.27 -6.26
N ALA A 62 -21.54 29.68 -7.43
CA ALA A 62 -21.77 30.37 -8.71
C ALA A 62 -23.23 30.82 -8.88
N LYS A 63 -24.16 29.95 -8.50
CA LYS A 63 -25.60 30.31 -8.51
C LYS A 63 -25.90 31.44 -7.56
N TYR A 64 -25.29 31.43 -6.38
CA TYR A 64 -25.47 32.45 -5.37
C TYR A 64 -24.92 33.81 -5.84
N GLU A 65 -23.73 33.82 -6.43
CA GLU A 65 -23.10 35.00 -7.00
C GLU A 65 -23.91 35.58 -8.16
N ASN A 66 -24.42 34.72 -9.04
CA ASN A 66 -25.27 35.15 -10.16
C ASN A 66 -26.60 35.74 -9.67
N SER A 67 -27.15 35.17 -8.60
CA SER A 67 -28.38 35.70 -7.98
C SER A 67 -28.16 37.10 -7.42
N ASP A 68 -27.01 37.34 -6.78
CA ASP A 68 -26.64 38.68 -6.29
C ASP A 68 -26.44 39.68 -7.42
N LYS A 69 -25.87 39.26 -8.54
CA LYS A 69 -25.63 40.12 -9.69
C LYS A 69 -26.90 40.54 -10.43
N ASN A 70 -27.99 39.79 -10.28
CA ASN A 70 -29.27 40.08 -10.90
C ASN A 70 -30.11 41.09 -10.11
N PHE A 71 -29.59 41.52 -8.99
CA PHE A 71 -30.17 42.62 -8.23
C PHE A 71 -29.45 43.92 -8.54
#